data_b9dcd7e26cea334e9f1902ef13271165
#
_entry.id   b9dcd7e26cea334e9f1902ef13271165
#
_cell.length_a   1.000
_cell.length_b   1.000
_cell.length_c   1.000
_cell.angle_alpha   90.00
_cell.angle_beta   90.00
_cell.angle_gamma   90.00
#
_symmetry.space_group_name_H-M   'P 1'
#
loop_
_entity.id
_entity.type
_entity.pdbx_description
1 polymer ?
#
loop_
_entity_poly.entity_id
_entity_poly.type
_entity_poly.pdbx_seq_one_letter_code
_entity_poly.pdbx_strand_id
1 'polypeptide(L)'
;MKRILLILTGGTIASVETEQGLRPGISEEELRESLSGITDFCQVEILSLLNVDSTNIQPEHWQMIVQAIEKRFDCYDGFVITHGTDTMAYTAAALSYMIQNPHKPVVITGAQKPLGKTVT
;
A
#
# COMPACT_ATOMS: atom_id res chain seq x y z
N MET A 1 5.09 0.75 21.34
CA MET A 1 5.43 0.45 19.95
C MET A 1 4.36 1.01 19.02
N LYS A 2 4.77 1.72 17.99
CA LYS A 2 3.83 2.32 17.04
C LYS A 2 3.11 1.25 16.22
N ARG A 3 1.85 1.52 15.89
CA ARG A 3 1.03 0.62 15.04
C ARG A 3 0.85 1.27 13.68
N ILE A 4 1.23 0.55 12.64
CA ILE A 4 1.15 1.02 11.25
C ILE A 4 0.21 0.09 10.48
N LEU A 5 -0.69 0.67 9.71
CA LEU A 5 -1.53 -0.07 8.78
C LEU A 5 -0.93 0.04 7.38
N LEU A 6 -0.64 -1.12 6.80
CA LEU A 6 -0.17 -1.22 5.43
C LEU A 6 -1.36 -1.57 4.54
N ILE A 7 -1.75 -0.65 3.68
CA ILE A 7 -2.92 -0.81 2.80
C ILE A 7 -2.41 -1.19 1.41
N LEU A 8 -2.80 -2.38 0.95
CA LEU A 8 -2.42 -2.88 -0.36
C LEU A 8 -3.50 -2.53 -1.38
N THR A 9 -3.10 -1.93 -2.49
CA THR A 9 -4.01 -1.64 -3.60
C THR A 9 -3.67 -2.41 -4.86
N GLY A 10 -2.56 -3.15 -4.84
CA GLY A 10 -1.99 -3.83 -5.99
C GLY A 10 -0.68 -3.18 -6.40
N GLY A 11 -0.25 -3.41 -7.62
CA GLY A 11 0.96 -2.84 -8.17
C GLY A 11 2.16 -3.76 -8.07
N THR A 12 3.30 -3.29 -8.55
CA THR A 12 4.50 -4.12 -8.72
C THR A 12 5.06 -4.62 -7.40
N ILE A 13 5.01 -3.80 -6.35
CA ILE A 13 5.57 -4.19 -5.05
C ILE A 13 4.86 -5.41 -4.46
N ALA A 14 3.57 -5.58 -4.76
CA ALA A 14 2.76 -6.70 -4.29
C ALA A 14 2.52 -7.74 -5.39
N SER A 15 3.33 -7.75 -6.44
CA SER A 15 3.20 -8.67 -7.55
C SER A 15 4.11 -9.87 -7.40
N VAL A 16 3.77 -10.95 -8.09
CA VAL A 16 4.65 -12.12 -8.22
C VAL A 16 5.05 -12.27 -9.67
N GLU A 17 6.28 -12.77 -9.88
CA GLU A 17 6.78 -13.03 -11.22
C GLU A 17 6.27 -14.37 -11.70
N THR A 18 5.75 -14.42 -12.92
CA THR A 18 5.25 -15.64 -13.56
C THR A 18 5.84 -15.73 -14.97
N GLU A 19 5.63 -16.87 -15.64
CA GLU A 19 6.05 -17.06 -17.03
C GLU A 19 5.44 -16.04 -17.98
N GLN A 20 4.31 -15.46 -17.61
CA GLN A 20 3.58 -14.48 -18.41
C GLN A 20 3.84 -13.04 -17.96
N GLY A 21 4.82 -12.83 -17.05
CA GLY A 21 5.15 -11.53 -16.52
C GLY A 21 4.70 -11.37 -15.07
N LEU A 22 4.67 -10.13 -14.59
CA LEU A 22 4.28 -9.83 -13.23
C LEU A 22 2.76 -9.89 -13.07
N ARG A 23 2.32 -10.51 -11.97
CA ARG A 23 0.91 -10.57 -11.62
C ARG A 23 0.73 -10.19 -10.15
N PRO A 24 -0.34 -9.48 -9.80
CA PRO A 24 -0.69 -9.27 -8.41
C PRO A 24 -0.97 -10.62 -7.73
N GLY A 25 -0.48 -10.82 -6.54
CA GLY A 25 -0.74 -12.10 -5.88
C GLY A 25 0.16 -12.48 -4.72
N ILE A 26 0.95 -11.52 -4.21
CA ILE A 26 1.70 -11.83 -3.00
C ILE A 26 0.71 -12.01 -1.84
N SER A 27 0.91 -13.07 -1.03
CA SER A 27 0.07 -13.30 0.12
C SER A 27 0.47 -12.40 1.28
N GLU A 28 -0.46 -12.22 2.24
CA GLU A 28 -0.15 -11.46 3.45
C GLU A 28 1.00 -12.10 4.23
N GLU A 29 1.05 -13.43 4.28
CA GLU A 29 2.12 -14.15 4.99
C GLU A 29 3.49 -13.89 4.36
N GLU A 30 3.57 -13.96 3.04
CA GLU A 30 4.82 -13.68 2.32
C GLU A 30 5.25 -12.23 2.53
N LEU A 31 4.31 -11.30 2.54
CA LEU A 31 4.59 -9.90 2.77
C LEU A 31 5.08 -9.67 4.20
N ARG A 32 4.46 -10.31 5.19
CA ARG A 32 4.90 -10.23 6.58
C ARG A 32 6.32 -10.75 6.76
N GLU A 33 6.66 -11.84 6.10
CA GLU A 33 8.03 -12.36 6.14
C GLU A 33 9.02 -11.37 5.55
N SER A 34 8.65 -10.71 4.45
CA SER A 34 9.51 -9.70 3.82
C SER A 34 9.71 -8.46 4.71
N LEU A 35 8.77 -8.20 5.61
CA LEU A 35 8.82 -7.05 6.51
C LEU A 35 9.34 -7.38 7.91
N SER A 36 9.84 -8.59 8.13
CA SER A 36 10.23 -9.06 9.46
C SER A 36 11.23 -8.16 10.17
N GLY A 37 12.15 -7.52 9.43
CA GLY A 37 13.10 -6.58 10.02
C GLY A 37 12.47 -5.30 10.54
N ILE A 38 11.33 -4.91 9.99
CA ILE A 38 10.60 -3.70 10.38
C ILE A 38 9.78 -3.95 11.65
N THR A 39 9.30 -5.18 11.84
CA THR A 39 8.45 -5.51 13.00
C THR A 39 9.15 -5.40 14.33
N ASP A 40 10.48 -5.29 14.34
CA ASP A 40 11.23 -4.99 15.57
C ASP A 40 11.02 -3.55 16.04
N PHE A 41 10.58 -2.65 15.16
CA PHE A 41 10.42 -1.22 15.45
C PHE A 41 8.96 -0.80 15.57
N CYS A 42 8.06 -1.50 14.90
CA CYS A 42 6.64 -1.16 14.91
C CYS A 42 5.81 -2.41 14.65
N GLN A 43 4.53 -2.31 15.04
CA GLN A 43 3.56 -3.34 14.69
C GLN A 43 2.98 -2.98 13.33
N VAL A 44 3.03 -3.91 12.39
CA VAL A 44 2.49 -3.71 11.05
C VAL A 44 1.31 -4.64 10.86
N GLU A 45 0.14 -4.06 10.59
CA GLU A 45 -1.04 -4.81 10.17
C GLU A 45 -1.29 -4.54 8.70
N ILE A 46 -1.80 -5.52 7.98
CA ILE A 46 -1.96 -5.48 6.54
C ILE A 46 -3.44 -5.53 6.20
N LEU A 47 -3.88 -4.60 5.36
CA LEU A 47 -5.22 -4.58 4.79
C LEU A 47 -5.11 -4.71 3.27
N SER A 48 -5.55 -5.84 2.74
CA SER A 48 -5.64 -6.04 1.29
C SER A 48 -6.94 -5.41 0.80
N LEU A 49 -6.89 -4.11 0.52
CA LEU A 49 -8.07 -3.34 0.17
C LEU A 49 -8.47 -3.52 -1.29
N LEU A 50 -7.50 -3.43 -2.18
CA LEU A 50 -7.69 -3.50 -3.62
C LEU A 50 -6.60 -4.37 -4.22
N ASN A 51 -6.89 -4.92 -5.39
CA ASN A 51 -5.90 -5.66 -6.17
C ASN A 51 -6.05 -5.25 -7.63
N VAL A 52 -5.71 -3.99 -7.93
CA VAL A 52 -5.87 -3.39 -9.25
C VAL A 52 -4.52 -2.91 -9.78
N ASP A 53 -4.36 -3.05 -11.08
CA ASP A 53 -3.27 -2.38 -11.80
C ASP A 53 -3.52 -0.87 -11.72
N SER A 54 -2.45 -0.08 -11.53
CA SER A 54 -2.59 1.37 -11.39
C SER A 54 -3.22 2.03 -12.61
N THR A 55 -3.09 1.42 -13.80
CA THR A 55 -3.76 1.92 -15.01
C THR A 55 -5.28 1.84 -14.90
N ASN A 56 -5.81 1.01 -14.01
CA ASN A 56 -7.23 0.80 -13.80
C ASN A 56 -7.77 1.50 -12.55
N ILE A 57 -6.95 2.31 -11.88
CA ILE A 57 -7.40 3.08 -10.71
C ILE A 57 -8.41 4.14 -11.15
N GLN A 58 -9.51 4.20 -10.43
CA GLN A 58 -10.62 5.14 -10.67
C GLN A 58 -10.88 5.98 -9.42
N PRO A 59 -11.59 7.11 -9.55
CA PRO A 59 -11.90 7.94 -8.38
C PRO A 59 -12.62 7.19 -7.26
N GLU A 60 -13.42 6.18 -7.57
CA GLU A 60 -14.08 5.34 -6.58
C GLU A 60 -13.07 4.61 -5.71
N HIS A 61 -11.92 4.24 -6.27
CA HIS A 61 -10.85 3.60 -5.53
C HIS A 61 -10.22 4.57 -4.54
N TRP A 62 -10.07 5.84 -4.89
CA TRP A 62 -9.58 6.85 -3.96
C TRP A 62 -10.52 6.99 -2.76
N GLN A 63 -11.82 6.98 -3.02
CA GLN A 63 -12.82 7.04 -1.95
C GLN A 63 -12.72 5.84 -1.02
N MET A 64 -12.49 4.65 -1.57
CA MET A 64 -12.31 3.43 -0.77
C MET A 64 -11.09 3.54 0.15
N ILE A 65 -9.99 4.08 -0.36
CA ILE A 65 -8.78 4.28 0.43
C ILE A 65 -9.04 5.27 1.57
N VAL A 66 -9.67 6.39 1.27
CA VAL A 66 -9.99 7.41 2.28
C VAL A 66 -10.89 6.83 3.35
N GLN A 67 -11.95 6.11 2.97
CA GLN A 67 -12.86 5.49 3.92
C GLN A 67 -12.15 4.45 4.79
N ALA A 68 -11.24 3.68 4.21
CA ALA A 68 -10.48 2.70 4.98
C ALA A 68 -9.62 3.37 6.05
N ILE A 69 -9.00 4.49 5.71
CA ILE A 69 -8.19 5.28 6.65
C ILE A 69 -9.07 5.91 7.73
N GLU A 70 -10.18 6.54 7.33
CA GLU A 70 -11.07 7.21 8.27
C GLU A 70 -11.64 6.26 9.32
N LYS A 71 -12.06 5.09 8.90
CA LYS A 71 -12.62 4.08 9.81
C LYS A 71 -11.60 3.59 10.84
N ARG A 72 -10.32 3.65 10.49
CA ARG A 72 -9.24 3.08 11.28
C ARG A 72 -8.30 4.13 11.86
N PHE A 73 -8.67 5.40 11.71
CA PHE A 73 -7.76 6.51 12.02
C PHE A 73 -7.28 6.46 13.47
N ASP A 74 -8.18 6.15 14.40
CA ASP A 74 -7.86 6.12 15.82
C ASP A 74 -7.12 4.85 16.26
N CYS A 75 -7.08 3.83 15.39
CA CYS A 75 -6.49 2.53 15.70
C CYS A 75 -5.00 2.44 15.39
N TYR A 76 -4.49 3.35 14.57
CA TYR A 76 -3.11 3.28 14.06
C TYR A 76 -2.41 4.62 14.22
N ASP A 77 -1.09 4.56 14.32
CA ASP A 77 -0.25 5.75 14.41
C ASP A 77 0.13 6.29 13.05
N GLY A 78 0.04 5.47 12.01
CA GLY A 78 0.33 5.87 10.65
C GLY A 78 -0.20 4.87 9.65
N PHE A 79 -0.23 5.30 8.38
CA PHE A 79 -0.78 4.52 7.28
C PHE A 79 0.20 4.55 6.12
N VAL A 80 0.45 3.38 5.52
CA VAL A 80 1.28 3.25 4.32
C VAL A 80 0.41 2.60 3.25
N ILE A 81 0.37 3.21 2.08
CA ILE A 81 -0.41 2.73 0.94
C ILE A 81 0.55 2.26 -0.13
N THR A 82 0.48 1.01 -0.53
CA THR A 82 1.24 0.53 -1.68
C THR A 82 0.41 0.71 -2.94
N HIS A 83 1.03 1.15 -4.01
CA HIS A 83 0.35 1.55 -5.23
C HIS A 83 1.23 1.23 -6.44
N GLY A 84 0.59 0.96 -7.58
CA GLY A 84 1.33 0.87 -8.82
C GLY A 84 1.85 2.25 -9.25
N THR A 85 2.98 2.26 -9.94
CA THR A 85 3.70 3.51 -10.21
C THR A 85 3.12 4.34 -11.35
N ASP A 86 2.34 3.73 -12.26
CA ASP A 86 1.85 4.43 -13.46
C ASP A 86 0.98 5.65 -13.12
N THR A 87 0.12 5.53 -12.11
CA THR A 87 -0.80 6.62 -11.73
C THR A 87 -0.64 7.04 -10.28
N MET A 88 0.45 6.66 -9.63
CA MET A 88 0.67 6.94 -8.20
C MET A 88 0.62 8.44 -7.89
N ALA A 89 1.18 9.27 -8.76
CA ALA A 89 1.19 10.72 -8.57
C ALA A 89 -0.24 11.30 -8.56
N TYR A 90 -1.11 10.78 -9.41
CA TYR A 90 -2.52 11.23 -9.44
C TYR A 90 -3.25 10.84 -8.18
N THR A 91 -3.05 9.62 -7.71
CA THR A 91 -3.66 9.15 -6.46
C THR A 91 -3.13 9.96 -5.27
N ALA A 92 -1.82 10.21 -5.22
CA ALA A 92 -1.23 11.02 -4.16
C ALA A 92 -1.82 12.42 -4.13
N ALA A 93 -1.97 13.06 -5.29
CA ALA A 93 -2.59 14.37 -5.38
C ALA A 93 -4.04 14.36 -4.91
N ALA A 94 -4.82 13.37 -5.36
CA ALA A 94 -6.23 13.23 -4.96
C ALA A 94 -6.35 13.05 -3.45
N LEU A 95 -5.56 12.16 -2.85
CA LEU A 95 -5.61 11.91 -1.42
C LEU A 95 -5.20 13.12 -0.61
N SER A 96 -4.29 13.95 -1.12
CA SER A 96 -3.88 15.16 -0.42
C SER A 96 -5.01 16.18 -0.29
N TYR A 97 -5.98 16.16 -1.21
CA TYR A 97 -7.17 16.99 -1.13
C TYR A 97 -8.27 16.33 -0.29
N MET A 98 -8.41 15.02 -0.36
CA MET A 98 -9.47 14.29 0.32
C MET A 98 -9.19 14.08 1.80
N ILE A 99 -7.91 13.96 2.17
CA ILE A 99 -7.50 13.80 3.56
C ILE A 99 -6.81 15.11 3.96
N GLN A 100 -7.57 15.98 4.61
CA GLN A 100 -7.05 17.29 5.01
C GLN A 100 -6.61 17.27 6.47
N ASN A 101 -5.44 17.87 6.72
CA ASN A 101 -4.88 18.03 8.07
C ASN A 101 -4.81 16.72 8.84
N PRO A 102 -4.28 15.63 8.27
CA PRO A 102 -4.10 14.41 9.05
C PRO A 102 -3.02 14.66 10.09
N HIS A 103 -3.33 14.38 11.34
CA HIS A 103 -2.35 14.51 12.42
C HIS A 103 -1.44 13.28 12.50
N LYS A 104 -1.62 12.32 11.60
CA LYS A 104 -0.85 11.10 11.51
C LYS A 104 -0.30 10.97 10.09
N PRO A 105 0.90 10.40 9.94
CA PRO A 105 1.47 10.25 8.59
C PRO A 105 0.66 9.28 7.74
N VAL A 106 0.42 9.69 6.50
CA VAL A 106 -0.18 8.87 5.45
C VAL A 106 0.80 8.90 4.29
N VAL A 107 1.44 7.79 4.02
CA VAL A 107 2.51 7.68 3.03
C VAL A 107 2.05 6.77 1.89
N ILE A 108 2.25 7.21 0.66
CA ILE A 108 2.01 6.37 -0.51
C ILE A 108 3.34 5.98 -1.12
N THR A 109 3.48 4.72 -1.47
CA THR A 109 4.73 4.18 -2.01
C THR A 109 4.46 3.16 -3.10
N GLY A 110 5.42 2.98 -3.97
CA GLY A 110 5.38 1.98 -5.02
C GLY A 110 6.80 1.58 -5.42
N ALA A 111 6.90 0.54 -6.22
CA ALA A 111 8.19 0.05 -6.67
C ALA A 111 8.09 -0.50 -8.09
N GLN A 112 9.18 -0.40 -8.83
CA GLN A 112 9.30 -1.00 -10.15
C GLN A 112 9.62 -2.49 -10.08
N LYS A 113 10.08 -2.99 -8.93
CA LYS A 113 10.39 -4.40 -8.73
C LYS A 113 9.57 -4.98 -7.58
N PRO A 114 9.13 -6.24 -7.70
CA PRO A 114 8.39 -6.90 -6.61
C PRO A 114 9.24 -7.05 -5.35
N LEU A 115 8.58 -7.19 -4.21
CA LEU A 115 9.25 -7.54 -2.97
C LEU A 115 9.96 -8.89 -3.11
N GLY A 116 11.11 -9.00 -2.46
CA GLY A 116 11.92 -10.20 -2.51
C GLY A 116 12.88 -10.26 -3.67
N LYS A 117 12.83 -9.31 -4.61
CA LYS A 117 13.79 -9.20 -5.70
C LYS A 117 14.95 -8.31 -5.28
N THR A 118 16.14 -8.77 -5.55
CA THR A 118 17.34 -7.97 -5.30
C THR A 118 17.49 -6.92 -6.40
N VAL A 119 17.96 -5.75 -6.02
CA VAL A 119 18.33 -4.73 -6.98
C VAL A 119 19.71 -5.06 -7.53
N THR A 120 19.81 -5.18 -8.82
CA THR A 120 21.07 -5.41 -9.50
C THR A 120 21.49 -4.20 -10.30
#